data_54b6719db92cfd1169e250e329dc8bbd
#
_entry.id   54b6719db92cfd1169e250e329dc8bbd
#
_cell.length_a   1.000
_cell.length_b   1.000
_cell.length_c   1.000
_cell.angle_alpha   90.00
_cell.angle_beta   90.00
_cell.angle_gamma   90.00
#
_symmetry.space_group_name_H-M   'P 1'
#
loop_
_entity.id
_entity.type
_entity.pdbx_description
1 polymer ?
#
loop_
_entity_poly.entity_id
_entity_poly.type
_entity_poly.pdbx_seq_one_letter_code
_entity_poly.pdbx_strand_id
1 'polypeptide(L)'
;DYQGTIKTIVELVTFLEEKTGEEGTVGIGIPGTLSPKTGLVTNANSTWLNGKPFNLDVMQALSREVRFANDANCLAISEAVDGAGQGKQMVFAVILGTGSGSGIAINAKVHSGQHGIAGEWGHNTLNYLEPDEYPGPDCYCGQKGCIETFVSGTGFELEYQIQAGVHKTGPEIIELQKNGNALAE
;
A
#
# COMPACT_ATOMS: atom_id res chain seq x y z
N ASP A 1 2.59 5.12 -17.44
CA ASP A 1 2.46 6.60 -17.48
C ASP A 1 1.04 7.03 -17.07
N TYR A 2 0.84 8.32 -16.79
CA TYR A 2 -0.40 8.87 -16.25
C TYR A 2 -1.62 8.68 -17.18
N GLN A 3 -1.47 9.04 -18.45
CA GLN A 3 -2.57 8.94 -19.42
C GLN A 3 -2.91 7.49 -19.76
N GLY A 4 -1.89 6.63 -19.84
CA GLY A 4 -2.08 5.20 -20.02
C GLY A 4 -2.87 4.58 -18.88
N THR A 5 -2.62 4.99 -17.63
CA THR A 5 -3.38 4.52 -16.46
C THR A 5 -4.87 4.88 -16.59
N ILE A 6 -5.19 6.14 -16.92
CA ILE A 6 -6.59 6.58 -17.10
C ILE A 6 -7.25 5.80 -18.24
N LYS A 7 -6.56 5.69 -19.37
CA LYS A 7 -7.07 4.94 -20.54
C LYS A 7 -7.39 3.49 -20.18
N THR A 8 -6.49 2.79 -19.49
CA THR A 8 -6.69 1.41 -19.08
C THR A 8 -7.90 1.26 -18.15
N ILE A 9 -8.11 2.21 -17.21
CA ILE A 9 -9.29 2.20 -16.35
C ILE A 9 -10.57 2.34 -17.17
N VAL A 10 -10.62 3.29 -18.11
CA VAL A 10 -11.79 3.48 -18.98
C VAL A 10 -12.07 2.23 -19.79
N GLU A 11 -11.04 1.66 -20.44
CA GLU A 11 -11.17 0.44 -21.24
C GLU A 11 -11.68 -0.74 -20.40
N LEU A 12 -11.18 -0.90 -19.16
CA LEU A 12 -11.62 -1.96 -18.27
C LEU A 12 -13.08 -1.79 -17.84
N VAL A 13 -13.49 -0.58 -17.46
CA VAL A 13 -14.88 -0.30 -17.08
C VAL A 13 -15.80 -0.56 -18.25
N THR A 14 -15.49 -0.03 -19.43
CA THR A 14 -16.28 -0.25 -20.65
C THR A 14 -16.40 -1.74 -20.99
N PHE A 15 -15.29 -2.47 -20.94
CA PHE A 15 -15.28 -3.91 -21.19
C PHE A 15 -16.20 -4.69 -20.23
N LEU A 16 -16.16 -4.34 -18.93
CA LEU A 16 -16.99 -5.00 -17.92
C LEU A 16 -18.48 -4.71 -18.15
N GLU A 17 -18.84 -3.48 -18.47
CA GLU A 17 -20.22 -3.08 -18.75
C GLU A 17 -20.77 -3.71 -20.03
N GLU A 18 -19.96 -3.75 -21.09
CA GLU A 18 -20.34 -4.46 -22.32
C GLU A 18 -20.56 -5.97 -22.06
N LYS A 19 -19.73 -6.56 -21.21
CA LYS A 19 -19.81 -7.99 -20.90
C LYS A 19 -20.99 -8.36 -20.01
N THR A 20 -21.37 -7.49 -19.07
CA THR A 20 -22.47 -7.72 -18.14
C THR A 20 -23.82 -7.20 -18.68
N GLY A 21 -23.78 -6.22 -19.57
CA GLY A 21 -24.97 -5.48 -20.03
C GLY A 21 -25.51 -4.51 -18.98
N GLU A 22 -24.75 -4.23 -17.92
CA GLU A 22 -25.16 -3.39 -16.80
C GLU A 22 -24.13 -2.28 -16.53
N GLU A 23 -24.62 -1.09 -16.19
CA GLU A 23 -23.79 0.01 -15.72
C GLU A 23 -23.64 -0.07 -14.19
N GLY A 24 -22.39 -0.21 -13.71
CA GLY A 24 -22.08 -0.34 -12.31
C GLY A 24 -21.55 0.94 -11.64
N THR A 25 -21.52 0.95 -10.33
CA THR A 25 -20.73 1.95 -9.57
C THR A 25 -19.25 1.63 -9.64
N VAL A 26 -18.40 2.66 -9.72
CA VAL A 26 -16.95 2.49 -9.81
C VAL A 26 -16.27 2.96 -8.54
N GLY A 27 -15.50 2.07 -7.93
CA GLY A 27 -14.60 2.36 -6.81
C GLY A 27 -13.17 1.95 -7.16
N ILE A 28 -12.19 2.80 -6.82
CA ILE A 28 -10.79 2.57 -7.15
C ILE A 28 -9.94 2.69 -5.89
N GLY A 29 -9.22 1.59 -5.56
CA GLY A 29 -8.12 1.62 -4.62
C GLY A 29 -6.87 2.14 -5.30
N ILE A 30 -6.20 3.12 -4.70
CA ILE A 30 -4.97 3.71 -5.24
C ILE A 30 -3.81 3.55 -4.25
N PRO A 31 -2.57 3.40 -4.75
CA PRO A 31 -1.41 3.59 -3.90
C PRO A 31 -1.32 5.06 -3.47
N GLY A 32 -0.88 5.30 -2.24
CA GLY A 32 -0.88 6.65 -1.66
C GLY A 32 -2.29 7.14 -1.31
N THR A 33 -2.47 8.46 -1.28
CA THR A 33 -3.73 9.08 -0.85
C THR A 33 -4.03 10.37 -1.61
N LEU A 34 -5.30 10.79 -1.59
CA LEU A 34 -5.68 12.12 -2.03
C LEU A 34 -5.48 13.10 -0.85
N SER A 35 -4.61 14.09 -1.05
CA SER A 35 -4.37 15.12 -0.05
C SER A 35 -5.66 15.85 0.30
N PRO A 36 -6.10 15.90 1.56
CA PRO A 36 -7.30 16.65 1.96
C PRO A 36 -7.19 18.15 1.68
N LYS A 37 -5.96 18.66 1.60
CA LYS A 37 -5.68 20.09 1.39
C LYS A 37 -5.73 20.49 -0.08
N THR A 38 -5.25 19.65 -0.99
CA THR A 38 -5.06 20.00 -2.40
C THR A 38 -5.93 19.18 -3.36
N GLY A 39 -6.46 18.02 -2.91
CA GLY A 39 -7.16 17.06 -3.77
C GLY A 39 -6.26 16.28 -4.72
N LEU A 40 -4.93 16.49 -4.65
CA LEU A 40 -3.96 15.82 -5.51
C LEU A 40 -3.46 14.53 -4.88
N VAL A 41 -3.07 13.56 -5.69
CA VAL A 41 -2.44 12.33 -5.22
C VAL A 41 -1.09 12.63 -4.58
N THR A 42 -0.82 12.00 -3.44
CA THR A 42 0.46 12.07 -2.71
C THR A 42 0.87 10.69 -2.23
N ASN A 43 2.18 10.50 -2.04
CA ASN A 43 2.77 9.27 -1.49
C ASN A 43 2.47 7.99 -2.29
N ALA A 44 2.18 8.12 -3.58
CA ALA A 44 2.01 6.96 -4.44
C ALA A 44 3.37 6.40 -4.88
N ASN A 45 3.55 5.07 -4.76
CA ASN A 45 4.69 4.37 -5.36
C ASN A 45 4.64 4.41 -6.90
N SER A 46 3.46 4.48 -7.49
CA SER A 46 3.24 4.83 -8.89
C SER A 46 3.47 6.34 -9.07
N THR A 47 4.74 6.72 -9.12
CA THR A 47 5.20 8.13 -8.97
C THR A 47 4.58 9.11 -9.97
N TRP A 48 4.17 8.64 -11.15
CA TRP A 48 3.49 9.47 -12.17
C TRP A 48 2.10 9.97 -11.75
N LEU A 49 1.52 9.41 -10.68
CA LEU A 49 0.25 9.88 -10.11
C LEU A 49 0.46 11.07 -9.18
N ASN A 50 1.62 11.19 -8.54
CA ASN A 50 1.87 12.22 -7.53
C ASN A 50 1.75 13.63 -8.10
N GLY A 51 1.05 14.50 -7.36
CA GLY A 51 0.78 15.88 -7.76
C GLY A 51 -0.28 16.03 -8.86
N LYS A 52 -1.01 14.96 -9.20
CA LYS A 52 -2.06 14.97 -10.24
C LYS A 52 -3.46 14.93 -9.63
N PRO A 53 -4.46 15.55 -10.25
CA PRO A 53 -5.87 15.47 -9.87
C PRO A 53 -6.52 14.18 -10.40
N PHE A 54 -5.91 13.04 -10.11
CA PHE A 54 -6.23 11.75 -10.74
C PHE A 54 -7.71 11.36 -10.60
N ASN A 55 -8.30 11.64 -9.44
CA ASN A 55 -9.73 11.41 -9.20
C ASN A 55 -10.62 12.21 -10.16
N LEU A 56 -10.29 13.49 -10.37
CA LEU A 56 -11.08 14.36 -11.26
C LEU A 56 -10.93 13.93 -12.74
N ASP A 57 -9.71 13.60 -13.13
CA ASP A 57 -9.42 13.20 -14.53
C ASP A 57 -10.08 11.86 -14.87
N VAL A 58 -10.10 10.89 -13.94
CA VAL A 58 -10.81 9.61 -14.14
C VAL A 58 -12.32 9.82 -14.16
N MET A 59 -12.88 10.63 -13.24
CA MET A 59 -14.32 10.96 -13.26
C MET A 59 -14.72 11.66 -14.56
N GLN A 60 -13.90 12.57 -15.06
CA GLN A 60 -14.12 13.23 -16.34
C GLN A 60 -14.08 12.23 -17.51
N ALA A 61 -13.08 11.33 -17.53
CA ALA A 61 -12.92 10.34 -18.59
C ALA A 61 -14.08 9.32 -18.64
N LEU A 62 -14.60 8.92 -17.46
CA LEU A 62 -15.75 8.02 -17.34
C LEU A 62 -17.09 8.75 -17.39
N SER A 63 -17.13 10.09 -17.35
CA SER A 63 -18.33 10.94 -17.30
C SER A 63 -19.31 10.54 -16.16
N ARG A 64 -18.77 10.07 -15.03
CA ARG A 64 -19.55 9.64 -13.85
C ARG A 64 -18.79 9.81 -12.54
N GLU A 65 -19.50 9.67 -11.43
CA GLU A 65 -18.91 9.61 -10.09
C GLU A 65 -18.04 8.35 -9.94
N VAL A 66 -16.84 8.53 -9.40
CA VAL A 66 -15.92 7.45 -9.03
C VAL A 66 -15.45 7.69 -7.60
N ARG A 67 -15.46 6.65 -6.77
CA ARG A 67 -14.95 6.72 -5.40
C ARG A 67 -13.52 6.26 -5.34
N PHE A 68 -12.70 6.97 -4.58
CA PHE A 68 -11.28 6.67 -4.40
C PHE A 68 -10.95 6.47 -2.93
N ALA A 69 -10.12 5.50 -2.66
CA ALA A 69 -9.52 5.31 -1.34
C ALA A 69 -8.07 4.79 -1.50
N ASN A 70 -7.27 4.93 -0.45
CA ASN A 70 -6.00 4.23 -0.37
C ASN A 70 -6.23 2.71 -0.30
N ASP A 71 -5.33 1.92 -0.87
CA ASP A 71 -5.45 0.45 -0.96
C ASP A 71 -5.50 -0.23 0.43
N ALA A 72 -4.67 0.20 1.38
CA ALA A 72 -4.71 -0.32 2.74
C ALA A 72 -5.99 0.07 3.48
N ASN A 73 -6.55 1.25 3.20
CA ASN A 73 -7.86 1.64 3.71
C ASN A 73 -8.98 0.79 3.10
N CYS A 74 -8.87 0.39 1.83
CA CYS A 74 -9.80 -0.55 1.21
C CYS A 74 -9.77 -1.90 1.91
N LEU A 75 -8.57 -2.42 2.25
CA LEU A 75 -8.45 -3.64 3.06
C LEU A 75 -9.11 -3.49 4.42
N ALA A 76 -8.80 -2.41 5.15
CA ALA A 76 -9.34 -2.23 6.50
C ALA A 76 -10.87 -2.16 6.53
N ILE A 77 -11.48 -1.49 5.54
CA ILE A 77 -12.95 -1.41 5.48
C ILE A 77 -13.58 -2.73 5.06
N SER A 78 -12.97 -3.48 4.14
CA SER A 78 -13.43 -4.82 3.76
C SER A 78 -13.41 -5.75 4.96
N GLU A 79 -12.28 -5.79 5.69
CA GLU A 79 -12.17 -6.61 6.90
C GLU A 79 -13.17 -6.22 8.01
N ALA A 80 -13.48 -4.93 8.12
CA ALA A 80 -14.43 -4.44 9.13
C ALA A 80 -15.90 -4.72 8.78
N VAL A 81 -16.23 -4.77 7.48
CA VAL A 81 -17.63 -4.92 7.02
C VAL A 81 -18.03 -6.38 6.90
N ASP A 82 -17.24 -7.18 6.22
CA ASP A 82 -17.56 -8.57 5.87
C ASP A 82 -16.39 -9.55 6.03
N GLY A 83 -15.25 -9.09 6.54
CA GLY A 83 -14.08 -9.92 6.80
C GLY A 83 -13.90 -10.33 8.27
N ALA A 84 -12.65 -10.63 8.65
CA ALA A 84 -12.29 -11.10 10.00
C ALA A 84 -12.57 -10.09 11.12
N GLY A 85 -12.65 -8.81 10.79
CA GLY A 85 -12.96 -7.72 11.70
C GLY A 85 -14.45 -7.41 11.84
N GLN A 86 -15.35 -8.16 11.21
CA GLN A 86 -16.78 -7.90 11.24
C GLN A 86 -17.32 -7.81 12.67
N GLY A 87 -18.11 -6.79 12.96
CA GLY A 87 -18.69 -6.53 14.29
C GLY A 87 -17.70 -5.98 15.33
N LYS A 88 -16.45 -5.75 14.98
CA LYS A 88 -15.48 -5.09 15.88
C LYS A 88 -15.60 -3.58 15.78
N GLN A 89 -15.45 -2.90 16.92
CA GLN A 89 -15.48 -1.43 16.97
C GLN A 89 -14.31 -0.81 16.21
N MET A 90 -13.13 -1.43 16.29
CA MET A 90 -11.89 -0.97 15.62
C MET A 90 -11.20 -2.13 14.94
N VAL A 91 -10.79 -1.91 13.71
CA VAL A 91 -9.97 -2.83 12.90
C VAL A 91 -8.71 -2.10 12.47
N PHE A 92 -7.57 -2.70 12.74
CA PHE A 92 -6.27 -2.30 12.24
C PHE A 92 -5.77 -3.39 11.31
N ALA A 93 -5.91 -3.16 10.01
CA ALA A 93 -5.53 -4.14 8.99
C ALA A 93 -4.10 -3.86 8.53
N VAL A 94 -3.21 -4.82 8.76
CA VAL A 94 -1.77 -4.71 8.42
C VAL A 94 -1.50 -5.35 7.07
N ILE A 95 -0.71 -4.66 6.25
CA ILE A 95 -0.17 -5.17 4.99
C ILE A 95 1.34 -5.33 5.16
N LEU A 96 1.82 -6.55 4.91
CA LEU A 96 3.24 -6.88 4.80
C LEU A 96 3.47 -7.38 3.37
N GLY A 97 3.93 -6.50 2.50
CA GLY A 97 4.19 -6.76 1.10
C GLY A 97 5.57 -6.24 0.70
N THR A 98 5.69 -5.59 -0.45
CA THR A 98 6.91 -4.86 -0.84
C THR A 98 7.31 -3.84 0.22
N GLY A 99 6.33 -3.13 0.81
CA GLY A 99 6.46 -2.27 1.97
C GLY A 99 5.61 -2.75 3.14
N SER A 100 5.54 -1.95 4.20
CA SER A 100 4.71 -2.19 5.40
C SER A 100 3.72 -1.04 5.59
N GLY A 101 2.46 -1.33 5.42
CA GLY A 101 1.38 -0.36 5.57
C GLY A 101 0.24 -0.88 6.44
N SER A 102 -0.74 -0.04 6.67
CA SER A 102 -2.00 -0.46 7.28
C SER A 102 -3.14 0.50 6.96
N GLY A 103 -4.36 0.01 7.13
CA GLY A 103 -5.56 0.82 7.18
C GLY A 103 -6.23 0.71 8.54
N ILE A 104 -6.97 1.74 8.90
CA ILE A 104 -7.73 1.79 10.15
C ILE A 104 -9.20 1.96 9.83
N ALA A 105 -10.06 1.10 10.39
CA ALA A 105 -11.50 1.28 10.35
C ALA A 105 -12.07 1.35 11.77
N ILE A 106 -12.93 2.33 12.03
CA ILE A 106 -13.62 2.53 13.31
C ILE A 106 -15.13 2.54 13.04
N ASN A 107 -15.87 1.67 13.72
CA ASN A 107 -17.31 1.50 13.50
C ASN A 107 -17.65 1.26 12.02
N ALA A 108 -16.91 0.39 11.36
CA ALA A 108 -17.00 0.07 9.94
C ALA A 108 -16.92 1.30 9.01
N LYS A 109 -16.09 2.28 9.38
CA LYS A 109 -15.75 3.44 8.55
C LYS A 109 -14.24 3.66 8.56
N VAL A 110 -13.67 3.95 7.41
CA VAL A 110 -12.24 4.28 7.28
C VAL A 110 -11.90 5.49 8.13
N HIS A 111 -10.81 5.38 8.89
CA HIS A 111 -10.21 6.49 9.63
C HIS A 111 -8.91 6.90 8.96
N SER A 112 -8.97 7.90 8.10
CA SER A 112 -7.80 8.39 7.35
C SER A 112 -6.95 9.40 8.15
N GLY A 113 -7.43 9.86 9.32
CA GLY A 113 -6.77 10.92 10.08
C GLY A 113 -6.86 12.29 9.41
N GLN A 114 -6.39 13.33 10.13
CA GLN A 114 -6.48 14.72 9.67
C GLN A 114 -5.67 14.99 8.39
N HIS A 115 -4.58 14.27 8.20
CA HIS A 115 -3.66 14.46 7.07
C HIS A 115 -3.79 13.36 6.00
N GLY A 116 -4.73 12.43 6.15
CA GLY A 116 -4.94 11.33 5.21
C GLY A 116 -3.87 10.22 5.30
N ILE A 117 -3.10 10.17 6.38
CA ILE A 117 -1.96 9.25 6.58
C ILE A 117 -2.11 8.38 7.84
N ALA A 118 -3.32 8.23 8.38
CA ALA A 118 -3.53 7.30 9.48
C ALA A 118 -3.25 5.86 9.00
N GLY A 119 -2.45 5.15 9.76
CA GLY A 119 -2.03 3.80 9.39
C GLY A 119 -0.65 3.69 8.74
N GLU A 120 0.07 4.79 8.51
CA GLU A 120 1.45 4.80 7.99
C GLU A 120 2.48 4.34 9.06
N TRP A 121 2.20 3.20 9.71
CA TRP A 121 2.99 2.68 10.82
C TRP A 121 4.37 2.18 10.38
N GLY A 122 4.50 1.75 9.13
CA GLY A 122 5.74 1.26 8.56
C GLY A 122 6.87 2.30 8.56
N HIS A 123 6.52 3.60 8.62
CA HIS A 123 7.49 4.69 8.70
C HIS A 123 7.78 5.18 10.13
N ASN A 124 7.22 4.53 11.15
CA ASN A 124 7.68 4.73 12.52
C ASN A 124 9.02 4.02 12.72
N THR A 125 9.84 4.55 13.64
CA THR A 125 11.09 3.89 14.03
C THR A 125 10.79 2.57 14.72
N LEU A 126 11.53 1.52 14.37
CA LEU A 126 11.45 0.25 15.09
C LEU A 126 11.97 0.44 16.50
N ASN A 127 11.19 0.02 17.49
CA ASN A 127 11.56 0.07 18.88
C ASN A 127 12.45 -1.13 19.24
N TYR A 128 13.33 -0.94 20.22
CA TYR A 128 14.18 -2.01 20.77
C TYR A 128 15.19 -2.58 19.77
N LEU A 129 15.77 -1.69 18.91
CA LEU A 129 16.92 -2.05 18.09
C LEU A 129 18.10 -2.48 18.97
N GLU A 130 18.77 -3.55 18.58
CA GLU A 130 20.04 -3.91 19.19
C GLU A 130 21.12 -2.87 18.84
N PRO A 131 22.20 -2.75 19.64
CA PRO A 131 23.22 -1.72 19.43
C PRO A 131 23.87 -1.75 18.04
N ASP A 132 23.99 -2.91 17.42
CA ASP A 132 24.54 -3.12 16.08
C ASP A 132 23.53 -2.86 14.95
N GLU A 133 22.25 -2.84 15.25
CA GLU A 133 21.20 -2.47 14.32
C GLU A 133 20.99 -0.95 14.22
N TYR A 134 21.48 -0.17 15.22
CA TYR A 134 21.29 1.28 15.26
C TYR A 134 22.26 2.00 14.32
N PRO A 135 21.84 3.03 13.55
CA PRO A 135 20.51 3.67 13.53
C PRO A 135 19.48 3.01 12.60
N GLY A 136 19.74 1.85 12.10
CA GLY A 136 18.94 1.14 11.14
C GLY A 136 19.17 1.55 9.67
N PRO A 137 18.61 0.77 8.73
CA PRO A 137 18.73 1.04 7.30
C PRO A 137 18.11 2.39 6.89
N ASP A 138 18.59 2.94 5.77
CA ASP A 138 17.99 4.11 5.14
C ASP A 138 16.62 3.75 4.58
N CYS A 139 15.61 4.59 4.86
CA CYS A 139 14.28 4.48 4.30
C CYS A 139 14.08 5.54 3.20
N TYR A 140 13.33 5.20 2.16
CA TYR A 140 13.02 6.14 1.08
C TYR A 140 12.23 7.38 1.56
N CYS A 141 11.59 7.33 2.73
CA CYS A 141 10.96 8.49 3.34
C CYS A 141 11.94 9.54 3.89
N GLY A 142 13.25 9.27 3.83
CA GLY A 142 14.33 10.14 4.30
C GLY A 142 14.72 9.92 5.77
N GLN A 143 14.08 8.98 6.46
CA GLN A 143 14.42 8.58 7.83
C GLN A 143 15.29 7.30 7.83
N LYS A 144 15.76 6.91 9.01
CA LYS A 144 16.47 5.64 9.23
C LYS A 144 15.71 4.78 10.23
N GLY A 145 15.88 3.46 10.11
CA GLY A 145 15.34 2.52 11.07
C GLY A 145 13.82 2.46 11.11
N CYS A 146 13.16 2.78 9.99
CA CYS A 146 11.72 2.60 9.87
C CYS A 146 11.37 1.11 9.95
N ILE A 147 10.23 0.78 10.58
CA ILE A 147 9.73 -0.60 10.69
C ILE A 147 9.73 -1.30 9.32
N GLU A 148 9.35 -0.60 8.27
CA GLU A 148 9.32 -1.11 6.91
C GLU A 148 10.68 -1.64 6.44
N THR A 149 11.78 -1.02 6.84
CA THR A 149 13.14 -1.46 6.43
C THR A 149 13.55 -2.78 7.06
N PHE A 150 12.84 -3.25 8.08
CA PHE A 150 13.04 -4.54 8.73
C PHE A 150 11.92 -5.53 8.41
N VAL A 151 10.66 -5.06 8.43
CA VAL A 151 9.45 -5.90 8.38
C VAL A 151 8.71 -5.65 7.08
N SER A 152 9.35 -5.98 5.96
CA SER A 152 8.75 -5.93 4.61
C SER A 152 9.48 -6.89 3.68
N GLY A 153 8.95 -7.13 2.48
CA GLY A 153 9.62 -7.92 1.46
C GLY A 153 10.97 -7.30 1.06
N THR A 154 11.00 -5.98 0.85
CA THR A 154 12.26 -5.27 0.52
C THR A 154 13.25 -5.25 1.68
N GLY A 155 12.78 -5.16 2.92
CA GLY A 155 13.60 -5.27 4.12
C GLY A 155 14.23 -6.65 4.24
N PHE A 156 13.44 -7.71 4.02
CA PHE A 156 13.90 -9.10 4.01
C PHE A 156 14.97 -9.36 2.95
N GLU A 157 14.79 -8.84 1.73
CA GLU A 157 15.78 -8.95 0.65
C GLU A 157 17.06 -8.17 0.97
N LEU A 158 16.93 -6.98 1.56
CA LEU A 158 18.05 -6.15 1.97
C LEU A 158 18.87 -6.82 3.08
N GLU A 159 18.23 -7.36 4.09
CA GLU A 159 18.89 -8.08 5.19
C GLU A 159 19.69 -9.29 4.66
N TYR A 160 19.07 -10.10 3.81
CA TYR A 160 19.77 -11.20 3.16
C TYR A 160 20.96 -10.71 2.35
N GLN A 161 20.81 -9.63 1.58
CA GLN A 161 21.90 -9.06 0.80
C GLN A 161 23.06 -8.58 1.67
N ILE A 162 22.78 -7.97 2.82
CA ILE A 162 23.82 -7.53 3.77
C ILE A 162 24.60 -8.73 4.30
N GLN A 163 23.91 -9.79 4.71
CA GLN A 163 24.55 -10.97 5.28
C GLN A 163 25.27 -11.84 4.25
N ALA A 164 24.66 -12.08 3.09
CA ALA A 164 25.16 -12.98 2.06
C ALA A 164 26.12 -12.29 1.06
N GLY A 165 26.17 -10.95 1.03
CA GLY A 165 26.94 -10.18 0.04
C GLY A 165 26.38 -10.25 -1.39
N VAL A 166 25.20 -10.84 -1.58
CA VAL A 166 24.54 -11.00 -2.89
C VAL A 166 23.05 -10.76 -2.78
N HIS A 167 22.49 -9.99 -3.72
CA HIS A 167 21.04 -9.76 -3.78
C HIS A 167 20.31 -11.03 -4.24
N LYS A 168 19.21 -11.32 -3.54
CA LYS A 168 18.23 -12.35 -3.88
C LYS A 168 16.82 -11.80 -3.65
N THR A 169 15.90 -12.23 -4.48
CA THR A 169 14.47 -11.93 -4.27
C THR A 169 13.90 -12.78 -3.15
N GLY A 170 12.84 -12.30 -2.51
CA GLY A 170 12.17 -13.03 -1.43
C GLY A 170 11.85 -14.50 -1.78
N PRO A 171 11.26 -14.82 -2.96
CA PRO A 171 11.04 -16.20 -3.38
C PRO A 171 12.33 -17.04 -3.49
N GLU A 172 13.43 -16.45 -3.99
CA GLU A 172 14.72 -17.14 -4.07
C GLU A 172 15.31 -17.42 -2.68
N ILE A 173 15.15 -16.50 -1.72
CA ILE A 173 15.62 -16.69 -0.34
C ILE A 173 14.83 -17.81 0.33
N ILE A 174 13.52 -17.84 0.17
CA ILE A 174 12.66 -18.91 0.68
C ILE A 174 13.06 -20.28 0.08
N GLU A 175 13.41 -20.34 -1.21
CA GLU A 175 13.86 -21.57 -1.82
C GLU A 175 15.24 -22.02 -1.29
N LEU A 176 16.14 -21.09 -1.04
CA LEU A 176 17.43 -21.37 -0.39
C LEU A 176 17.22 -21.92 1.04
N GLN A 177 16.31 -21.34 1.81
CA GLN A 177 15.96 -21.82 3.15
C GLN A 177 15.45 -23.27 3.11
N LYS A 178 14.53 -23.59 2.19
CA LYS A 178 14.03 -24.97 2.00
C LYS A 178 15.14 -25.96 1.67
N ASN A 179 16.20 -25.51 1.01
CA ASN A 179 17.39 -26.31 0.67
C ASN A 179 18.47 -26.32 1.78
N GLY A 180 18.16 -25.82 2.97
CA GLY A 180 19.04 -25.86 4.14
C GLY A 180 20.15 -24.80 4.14
N ASN A 181 19.94 -23.68 3.48
CA ASN A 181 20.87 -22.55 3.55
C ASN A 181 20.68 -21.82 4.89
N ALA A 182 21.72 -21.85 5.74
CA ALA A 182 21.66 -21.29 7.09
C ALA A 182 21.51 -19.76 7.16
N LEU A 183 21.90 -19.02 6.10
CA LEU A 183 21.70 -17.57 6.04
C LEU A 183 20.28 -17.19 5.62
N ALA A 184 19.51 -18.13 5.09
CA ALA A 184 18.13 -17.91 4.68
C ALA A 184 17.12 -18.37 5.76
N GLU A 185 17.59 -18.84 6.89
CA GLU A 185 16.82 -19.32 8.03
C GLU A 185 16.46 -18.18 8.99
#